data_3973e712e3b49075a2abe16c5d002adb
#
_entry.id   3973e712e3b49075a2abe16c5d002adb
#
_cell.length_a   1.000
_cell.length_b   1.000
_cell.length_c   1.000
_cell.angle_alpha   90.00
_cell.angle_beta   90.00
_cell.angle_gamma   90.00
#
_symmetry.space_group_name_H-M   'P 1'
#
loop_
_entity.id
_entity.type
_entity.pdbx_description
1 polymer ?
#
loop_
_entity_poly.entity_id
_entity_poly.type
_entity_poly.pdbx_seq_one_letter_code
_entity_poly.pdbx_strand_id
1 'polypeptide(L)'
;MVRMAGSMSDLDRRAFLSRLGKAGALVAAAPWLEAIGLAQTRGPARAFLRRAPGRAEFDRRVLGSFLEHLGRAVYTGVYQPGSPLADAKGFRLDVAREVKDLGVPIVRYPGGNFISGYHWLDGVGPKPQRPTVLDRAWNSLESNQFGTNEFMEWCAAVGAEPLLGLNFGTGTVEMAVDYVEYCNLERGTRWSDLRRSHGYERPHNVRYWCLGNEMDGPWQIGQLQAREYGRKARDAAKQMRVVDPNLQLIACGSSGTFMPTYLTWDREVLEECYDQVDGISLHAYYGNTAQWSGNSTARYLAMNLDMDRHIHEVAAVCDYVQGLQRSSKRLWLSFDEWNVWYRARDAQSTNGHGTAAPHLLEEVYNLEDALLVGGFVNTLLRNSDRVRIACLAQLVNVIAPLVTNERGVLRQSTFYPYAWALKYARGRVLDLRVESETYPISAAGLQNDFARNGNVPFVDLVATIDESAGQAAVLMLNRDLDGEREVVLEWEDIVPARVLACETLTVPDLKAFNTFDEPRRVIHQPFAAPAASSRMSFKLPPRSYTLAHLGLRG
;
A
#
# COMPACT_ATOMS: atom_id res chain seq x y z
N MET A 1 11.89 -53.87 -37.71
CA MET A 1 12.67 -54.85 -36.96
C MET A 1 13.45 -54.05 -35.90
N VAL A 2 13.38 -54.22 -34.58
CA VAL A 2 12.97 -55.34 -33.72
C VAL A 2 12.36 -54.70 -32.46
N ARG A 3 11.26 -55.30 -31.98
CA ARG A 3 10.66 -55.07 -30.64
C ARG A 3 11.62 -55.46 -29.52
N MET A 4 11.57 -54.76 -28.39
CA MET A 4 11.62 -55.45 -27.08
C MET A 4 10.77 -54.67 -26.07
N ALA A 5 9.61 -55.23 -25.76
CA ALA A 5 8.85 -54.96 -24.57
C ALA A 5 9.32 -55.96 -23.49
N GLY A 6 9.88 -55.45 -22.39
CA GLY A 6 10.17 -56.24 -21.19
C GLY A 6 9.04 -56.10 -20.19
N SER A 7 8.24 -57.17 -19.99
CA SER A 7 7.22 -57.27 -18.95
C SER A 7 7.88 -57.43 -17.58
N MET A 8 7.54 -56.57 -16.63
CA MET A 8 7.86 -56.76 -15.20
C MET A 8 7.13 -58.01 -14.69
N SER A 9 7.87 -58.91 -14.05
CA SER A 9 7.37 -60.18 -13.53
C SER A 9 6.49 -59.96 -12.28
N ASP A 10 5.51 -60.86 -12.06
CA ASP A 10 4.59 -60.87 -10.92
C ASP A 10 5.27 -60.93 -9.54
N LEU A 11 6.52 -61.31 -9.48
CA LEU A 11 7.34 -61.33 -8.27
C LEU A 11 7.71 -59.90 -7.78
N ASP A 12 7.89 -58.95 -8.68
CA ASP A 12 8.21 -57.54 -8.32
C ASP A 12 7.01 -56.80 -7.78
N ARG A 13 5.80 -57.14 -8.24
CA ARG A 13 4.55 -56.55 -7.71
C ARG A 13 4.27 -56.95 -6.26
N ARG A 14 4.53 -58.20 -5.89
CA ARG A 14 4.31 -58.67 -4.51
C ARG A 14 5.33 -58.09 -3.55
N ALA A 15 6.57 -57.91 -3.96
CA ALA A 15 7.59 -57.25 -3.15
C ALA A 15 7.32 -55.73 -2.97
N PHE A 16 6.74 -55.07 -3.98
CA PHE A 16 6.32 -53.67 -3.89
C PHE A 16 5.10 -53.49 -2.96
N LEU A 17 4.09 -54.37 -3.05
CA LEU A 17 2.90 -54.31 -2.20
C LEU A 17 3.21 -54.66 -0.72
N SER A 18 4.18 -55.58 -0.47
CA SER A 18 4.61 -55.88 0.90
C SER A 18 5.40 -54.73 1.56
N ARG A 19 6.06 -53.89 0.77
CA ARG A 19 6.72 -52.64 1.27
C ARG A 19 5.70 -51.54 1.51
N LEU A 20 4.62 -51.46 0.76
CA LEU A 20 3.50 -50.55 1.02
C LEU A 20 2.72 -50.91 2.29
N GLY A 21 2.55 -52.20 2.59
CA GLY A 21 1.92 -52.64 3.86
C GLY A 21 2.71 -52.29 5.12
N LYS A 22 4.06 -52.18 5.02
CA LYS A 22 4.92 -51.71 6.14
C LYS A 22 4.98 -50.19 6.25
N ALA A 23 4.75 -49.45 5.17
CA ALA A 23 4.60 -48.01 5.19
C ALA A 23 3.23 -47.58 5.75
N GLY A 24 2.17 -48.39 5.52
CA GLY A 24 0.85 -48.14 6.08
C GLY A 24 0.77 -48.26 7.60
N ALA A 25 1.62 -49.08 8.21
CA ALA A 25 1.69 -49.23 9.67
C ALA A 25 2.42 -48.03 10.35
N LEU A 26 3.26 -47.27 9.61
CA LEU A 26 3.89 -46.05 10.09
C LEU A 26 2.96 -44.83 9.95
N VAL A 27 2.00 -44.85 9.02
CA VAL A 27 0.99 -43.77 8.86
C VAL A 27 -0.09 -43.86 9.95
N ALA A 28 -0.38 -45.05 10.50
CA ALA A 28 -1.31 -45.20 11.62
C ALA A 28 -0.76 -44.72 12.96
N ALA A 29 0.56 -44.47 13.09
CA ALA A 29 1.18 -43.87 14.27
C ALA A 29 1.31 -42.34 14.22
N ALA A 30 0.99 -41.73 13.07
CA ALA A 30 1.07 -40.29 12.85
C ALA A 30 0.20 -39.44 13.82
N PRO A 31 -1.00 -39.88 14.25
CA PRO A 31 -1.80 -39.11 15.21
C PRO A 31 -1.13 -38.97 16.60
N TRP A 32 -0.20 -39.87 16.93
CA TRP A 32 0.51 -39.82 18.22
C TRP A 32 1.80 -38.97 18.16
N LEU A 33 2.34 -38.74 16.98
CA LEU A 33 3.49 -37.84 16.77
C LEU A 33 3.05 -36.39 16.64
N GLU A 34 1.84 -36.12 16.14
CA GLU A 34 1.24 -34.78 16.21
C GLU A 34 0.82 -34.38 17.64
N ALA A 35 0.52 -35.37 18.52
CA ALA A 35 0.23 -35.11 19.92
C ALA A 35 1.49 -34.81 20.76
N ILE A 36 2.70 -35.04 20.24
CA ILE A 36 3.99 -34.62 20.84
C ILE A 36 4.49 -33.33 20.18
N GLY A 37 3.74 -32.83 19.18
CA GLY A 37 4.00 -31.57 18.53
C GLY A 37 3.84 -30.43 19.52
N LEU A 38 4.99 -29.91 19.95
CA LEU A 38 5.21 -28.59 20.54
C LEU A 38 3.98 -28.11 21.32
N ALA A 39 3.94 -28.40 22.61
CA ALA A 39 3.10 -27.63 23.52
C ALA A 39 3.38 -26.16 23.22
N GLN A 40 2.47 -25.52 22.48
CA GLN A 40 2.53 -24.09 22.28
C GLN A 40 2.63 -23.49 23.68
N THR A 41 3.72 -22.84 23.96
CA THR A 41 3.95 -22.19 25.24
C THR A 41 2.81 -21.21 25.44
N ARG A 42 1.82 -21.57 26.29
CA ARG A 42 0.76 -20.66 26.72
C ARG A 42 1.40 -19.60 27.61
N GLY A 43 1.99 -18.61 26.97
CA GLY A 43 2.69 -17.54 27.63
C GLY A 43 2.49 -16.22 26.92
N PRO A 44 2.88 -15.10 27.55
CA PRO A 44 2.82 -13.80 26.91
C PRO A 44 3.64 -13.79 25.63
N ALA A 45 3.17 -13.07 24.61
CA ALA A 45 4.00 -12.74 23.46
C ALA A 45 5.18 -11.88 23.94
N ARG A 46 6.39 -12.15 23.44
CA ARG A 46 7.59 -11.40 23.80
C ARG A 46 8.14 -10.71 22.57
N ALA A 47 8.43 -9.44 22.70
CA ALA A 47 9.02 -8.63 21.66
C ALA A 47 10.34 -8.04 22.15
N PHE A 48 11.45 -8.44 21.52
CA PHE A 48 12.79 -7.96 21.81
C PHE A 48 13.11 -6.81 20.84
N LEU A 49 13.35 -5.63 21.40
CA LEU A 49 13.54 -4.39 20.66
C LEU A 49 14.93 -3.85 20.87
N ARG A 50 15.64 -3.62 19.78
CA ARG A 50 16.97 -3.00 19.80
C ARG A 50 17.16 -2.06 18.60
N ARG A 51 18.14 -1.19 18.68
CA ARG A 51 18.56 -0.41 17.52
C ARG A 51 19.01 -1.38 16.41
N ALA A 52 18.68 -1.03 15.17
CA ALA A 52 19.16 -1.73 13.98
C ALA A 52 20.46 -1.06 13.48
N PRO A 53 21.65 -1.58 13.80
CA PRO A 53 22.90 -0.97 13.40
C PRO A 53 22.97 -0.83 11.88
N GLY A 54 23.34 0.37 11.40
CA GLY A 54 23.45 0.65 9.97
C GLY A 54 22.13 0.85 9.22
N ARG A 55 20.98 0.66 9.83
CA ARG A 55 19.68 0.99 9.22
C ARG A 55 19.49 2.50 9.20
N ALA A 56 19.22 3.06 8.02
CA ALA A 56 18.91 4.48 7.87
C ALA A 56 17.53 4.83 8.45
N GLU A 57 17.27 6.11 8.64
CA GLU A 57 15.91 6.59 8.86
C GLU A 57 15.02 6.20 7.69
N PHE A 58 13.80 5.78 7.98
CA PHE A 58 12.88 5.41 6.92
C PHE A 58 12.34 6.63 6.20
N ASP A 59 12.13 6.51 4.90
CA ASP A 59 11.49 7.55 4.11
C ASP A 59 10.00 7.64 4.47
N ARG A 60 9.55 8.78 4.96
CA ARG A 60 8.15 8.97 5.36
C ARG A 60 7.15 8.76 4.23
N ARG A 61 7.59 8.82 2.97
CA ARG A 61 6.76 8.54 1.79
C ARG A 61 6.23 7.10 1.75
N VAL A 62 6.74 6.21 2.59
CA VAL A 62 6.15 4.88 2.85
C VAL A 62 4.73 4.96 3.44
N LEU A 63 4.31 6.14 3.87
CA LEU A 63 2.96 6.46 4.37
C LEU A 63 2.26 7.50 3.48
N GLY A 64 2.45 7.43 2.18
CA GLY A 64 1.80 8.28 1.19
C GLY A 64 0.35 7.91 0.92
N SER A 65 -0.31 8.68 0.05
CA SER A 65 -1.67 8.42 -0.39
C SER A 65 -1.84 8.64 -1.90
N PHE A 66 -3.05 8.43 -2.38
CA PHE A 66 -3.39 8.43 -3.79
C PHE A 66 -4.68 9.22 -4.05
N LEU A 67 -4.69 9.98 -5.14
CA LEU A 67 -5.83 10.75 -5.63
C LEU A 67 -5.97 10.56 -7.14
N GLU A 68 -7.04 9.92 -7.57
CA GLU A 68 -7.35 9.67 -8.98
C GLU A 68 -8.58 10.44 -9.43
N HIS A 69 -8.66 10.80 -10.70
CA HIS A 69 -9.91 11.22 -11.36
C HIS A 69 -10.86 10.03 -11.51
N LEU A 70 -11.34 9.54 -10.39
CA LEU A 70 -12.23 8.40 -10.25
C LEU A 70 -13.37 8.77 -9.30
N GLY A 71 -14.60 8.57 -9.77
CA GLY A 71 -15.77 8.83 -8.94
C GLY A 71 -15.75 10.25 -8.35
N ARG A 72 -15.90 10.33 -7.04
CA ARG A 72 -15.92 11.59 -6.29
C ARG A 72 -14.62 11.89 -5.53
N ALA A 73 -13.50 11.27 -5.90
CA ALA A 73 -12.24 11.53 -5.19
C ALA A 73 -11.77 12.97 -5.40
N VAL A 74 -11.80 13.47 -6.64
CA VAL A 74 -11.46 14.85 -6.96
C VAL A 74 -12.67 15.75 -6.78
N TYR A 75 -13.70 15.62 -7.64
CA TYR A 75 -14.89 16.47 -7.60
C TYR A 75 -15.81 16.06 -6.47
N THR A 76 -16.24 17.04 -5.65
CA THR A 76 -16.91 16.88 -4.35
C THR A 76 -16.08 16.22 -3.25
N GLY A 77 -14.90 15.71 -3.59
CA GLY A 77 -13.88 15.24 -2.65
C GLY A 77 -12.94 16.35 -2.23
N VAL A 78 -11.81 16.52 -2.94
CA VAL A 78 -10.83 17.58 -2.65
C VAL A 78 -11.20 18.94 -3.26
N TYR A 79 -12.04 18.94 -4.30
CA TYR A 79 -12.39 20.10 -5.10
C TYR A 79 -13.89 20.21 -5.34
N GLN A 80 -14.49 21.32 -4.91
CA GLN A 80 -15.94 21.57 -5.03
C GLN A 80 -16.22 23.08 -5.10
N PRO A 81 -15.95 23.75 -6.24
CA PRO A 81 -16.20 25.18 -6.38
C PRO A 81 -17.68 25.52 -6.12
N GLY A 82 -17.91 26.63 -5.44
CA GLY A 82 -19.26 27.07 -5.08
C GLY A 82 -19.83 26.42 -3.79
N SER A 83 -19.15 25.42 -3.22
CA SER A 83 -19.55 24.88 -1.92
C SER A 83 -19.23 25.85 -0.78
N PRO A 84 -20.07 25.98 0.26
CA PRO A 84 -19.76 26.77 1.46
C PRO A 84 -18.56 26.18 2.25
N LEU A 85 -18.18 24.94 1.97
CA LEU A 85 -17.01 24.27 2.58
C LEU A 85 -15.73 24.45 1.76
N ALA A 86 -15.78 25.14 0.62
CA ALA A 86 -14.64 25.37 -0.25
C ALA A 86 -14.13 26.81 -0.15
N ASP A 87 -12.83 26.99 -0.47
CA ASP A 87 -12.24 28.31 -0.63
C ASP A 87 -12.58 28.93 -2.01
N ALA A 88 -12.08 30.16 -2.26
CA ALA A 88 -12.31 30.86 -3.50
C ALA A 88 -11.71 30.15 -4.74
N LYS A 89 -10.75 29.24 -4.56
CA LYS A 89 -10.15 28.41 -5.61
C LYS A 89 -10.97 27.12 -5.87
N GLY A 90 -11.88 26.76 -4.97
CA GLY A 90 -12.73 25.58 -5.03
C GLY A 90 -12.19 24.39 -4.23
N PHE A 91 -11.12 24.53 -3.45
CA PHE A 91 -10.59 23.47 -2.59
C PHE A 91 -11.45 23.31 -1.33
N ARG A 92 -11.89 22.08 -1.03
CA ARG A 92 -12.63 21.76 0.19
C ARG A 92 -11.72 21.96 1.41
N LEU A 93 -12.02 23.00 2.20
CA LEU A 93 -11.20 23.39 3.37
C LEU A 93 -11.29 22.38 4.52
N ASP A 94 -12.44 21.73 4.68
CA ASP A 94 -12.63 20.67 5.66
C ASP A 94 -11.75 19.45 5.33
N VAL A 95 -11.73 19.02 4.08
CA VAL A 95 -10.88 17.93 3.61
C VAL A 95 -9.40 18.31 3.69
N ALA A 96 -9.03 19.51 3.21
CA ALA A 96 -7.64 19.99 3.26
C ALA A 96 -7.10 20.02 4.70
N ARG A 97 -7.94 20.40 5.68
CA ARG A 97 -7.57 20.36 7.10
C ARG A 97 -7.29 18.94 7.57
N GLU A 98 -8.17 17.98 7.27
CA GLU A 98 -7.98 16.57 7.64
C GLU A 98 -6.70 16.01 7.06
N VAL A 99 -6.42 16.26 5.77
CA VAL A 99 -5.21 15.77 5.09
C VAL A 99 -3.95 16.41 5.65
N LYS A 100 -4.00 17.72 5.95
CA LYS A 100 -2.90 18.44 6.59
C LYS A 100 -2.62 17.94 8.01
N ASP A 101 -3.66 17.70 8.80
CA ASP A 101 -3.56 17.16 10.15
C ASP A 101 -3.01 15.73 10.16
N LEU A 102 -3.35 14.91 9.16
CA LEU A 102 -2.72 13.61 8.92
C LEU A 102 -1.22 13.75 8.64
N GLY A 103 -0.82 14.82 7.94
CA GLY A 103 0.56 15.03 7.51
C GLY A 103 1.01 14.02 6.45
N VAL A 104 0.14 13.73 5.48
CA VAL A 104 0.43 12.85 4.33
C VAL A 104 1.64 13.40 3.57
N PRO A 105 2.75 12.64 3.44
CA PRO A 105 4.00 13.17 2.93
C PRO A 105 4.04 13.29 1.40
N ILE A 106 3.32 12.42 0.68
CA ILE A 106 3.30 12.38 -0.78
C ILE A 106 1.93 11.92 -1.26
N VAL A 107 1.45 12.47 -2.39
CA VAL A 107 0.19 12.07 -3.02
C VAL A 107 0.43 11.76 -4.50
N ARG A 108 0.05 10.54 -4.90
CA ARG A 108 0.06 10.08 -6.29
C ARG A 108 -1.15 10.64 -7.04
N TYR A 109 -0.94 11.12 -8.28
CA TYR A 109 -1.94 11.80 -9.12
C TYR A 109 -1.52 11.71 -10.62
N PRO A 110 -2.37 11.81 -11.62
CA PRO A 110 -3.83 11.97 -11.57
C PRO A 110 -4.61 10.67 -11.54
N GLY A 111 -3.94 9.53 -11.45
CA GLY A 111 -4.61 8.25 -11.40
C GLY A 111 -3.70 7.07 -11.49
N GLY A 112 -4.38 6.00 -11.40
CA GLY A 112 -4.27 4.63 -11.76
C GLY A 112 -4.74 4.42 -13.22
N ASN A 113 -5.89 3.73 -13.40
CA ASN A 113 -6.40 3.42 -14.74
C ASN A 113 -6.68 4.68 -15.59
N PHE A 114 -7.11 5.76 -14.95
CA PHE A 114 -7.39 7.03 -15.60
C PHE A 114 -6.22 7.55 -16.46
N ILE A 115 -4.98 7.47 -15.97
CA ILE A 115 -3.85 8.10 -16.66
C ILE A 115 -3.59 7.52 -18.05
N SER A 116 -3.92 6.26 -18.29
CA SER A 116 -3.62 5.59 -19.57
C SER A 116 -4.44 6.10 -20.76
N GLY A 117 -5.51 6.85 -20.47
CA GLY A 117 -6.32 7.54 -21.48
C GLY A 117 -6.25 9.07 -21.40
N TYR A 118 -5.54 9.63 -20.42
CA TYR A 118 -5.57 11.05 -20.10
C TYR A 118 -4.51 11.87 -20.84
N HIS A 119 -4.93 13.02 -21.37
CA HIS A 119 -4.03 13.99 -21.98
C HIS A 119 -3.80 15.16 -21.02
N TRP A 120 -2.60 15.28 -20.45
CA TRP A 120 -2.30 16.28 -19.41
C TRP A 120 -2.56 17.75 -19.83
N LEU A 121 -2.45 18.06 -21.15
CA LEU A 121 -2.74 19.40 -21.67
C LEU A 121 -4.21 19.80 -21.48
N ASP A 122 -5.14 18.84 -21.44
CA ASP A 122 -6.56 19.13 -21.24
C ASP A 122 -6.83 19.70 -19.84
N GLY A 123 -5.98 19.36 -18.85
CA GLY A 123 -6.09 19.79 -17.46
C GLY A 123 -5.29 21.06 -17.11
N VAL A 124 -4.73 21.81 -18.09
CA VAL A 124 -3.96 23.03 -17.82
C VAL A 124 -4.52 24.23 -18.59
N GLY A 125 -4.10 25.44 -18.22
CA GLY A 125 -4.58 26.68 -18.83
C GLY A 125 -5.93 27.17 -18.28
N PRO A 126 -6.55 28.16 -18.96
CA PRO A 126 -7.79 28.77 -18.49
C PRO A 126 -8.95 27.78 -18.44
N LYS A 127 -9.58 27.61 -17.28
CA LYS A 127 -10.65 26.62 -17.05
C LYS A 127 -11.79 26.63 -18.08
N PRO A 128 -12.29 27.80 -18.55
CA PRO A 128 -13.35 27.83 -19.55
C PRO A 128 -12.96 27.28 -20.92
N GLN A 129 -11.66 27.11 -21.20
CA GLN A 129 -11.12 26.59 -22.47
C GLN A 129 -10.81 25.09 -22.38
N ARG A 130 -10.86 24.49 -21.19
CA ARG A 130 -10.56 23.07 -20.99
C ARG A 130 -11.72 22.20 -21.51
N PRO A 131 -11.42 21.15 -22.28
CA PRO A 131 -12.46 20.28 -22.82
C PRO A 131 -13.08 19.41 -21.73
N THR A 132 -14.37 19.10 -21.87
CA THR A 132 -14.97 17.96 -21.18
C THR A 132 -14.79 16.74 -22.06
N VAL A 133 -14.21 15.67 -21.51
CA VAL A 133 -13.91 14.42 -22.23
C VAL A 133 -14.56 13.22 -21.56
N LEU A 134 -14.78 12.16 -22.34
CA LEU A 134 -15.16 10.87 -21.77
C LEU A 134 -13.89 10.17 -21.25
N ASP A 135 -13.80 10.01 -19.94
CA ASP A 135 -12.85 9.08 -19.34
C ASP A 135 -13.27 7.64 -19.67
N ARG A 136 -12.40 6.96 -20.40
CA ARG A 136 -12.66 5.60 -20.90
C ARG A 136 -12.29 4.51 -19.90
N ALA A 137 -11.54 4.85 -18.86
CA ALA A 137 -11.18 3.89 -17.81
C ALA A 137 -12.38 3.61 -16.89
N TRP A 138 -13.08 4.66 -16.47
CA TRP A 138 -14.20 4.57 -15.54
C TRP A 138 -15.56 4.90 -16.17
N ASN A 139 -15.57 5.17 -17.49
CA ASN A 139 -16.77 5.58 -18.23
C ASN A 139 -17.49 6.76 -17.57
N SER A 140 -16.73 7.79 -17.18
CA SER A 140 -17.23 9.01 -16.56
C SER A 140 -16.90 10.25 -17.40
N LEU A 141 -17.57 11.38 -17.13
CA LEU A 141 -17.23 12.65 -17.76
C LEU A 141 -16.18 13.37 -16.92
N GLU A 142 -15.03 13.67 -17.55
CA GLU A 142 -13.98 14.49 -16.97
C GLU A 142 -14.06 15.92 -17.51
N SER A 143 -14.31 16.86 -16.62
CA SER A 143 -14.46 18.28 -16.96
C SER A 143 -13.15 19.06 -17.03
N ASN A 144 -12.05 18.45 -16.59
CA ASN A 144 -10.72 19.04 -16.50
C ASN A 144 -10.64 20.35 -15.67
N GLN A 145 -11.60 20.57 -14.77
CA GLN A 145 -11.62 21.78 -13.91
C GLN A 145 -10.62 21.71 -12.75
N PHE A 146 -10.09 20.53 -12.49
CA PHE A 146 -8.97 20.27 -11.60
C PHE A 146 -7.91 19.50 -12.39
N GLY A 147 -6.73 20.05 -12.53
CA GLY A 147 -5.64 19.46 -13.29
C GLY A 147 -4.30 19.67 -12.58
N THR A 148 -3.20 19.64 -13.36
CA THR A 148 -1.84 19.71 -12.82
C THR A 148 -1.63 20.89 -11.89
N ASN A 149 -2.00 22.08 -12.30
CA ASN A 149 -1.73 23.31 -11.55
C ASN A 149 -2.54 23.37 -10.26
N GLU A 150 -3.82 23.00 -10.31
CA GLU A 150 -4.68 22.92 -9.14
C GLU A 150 -4.17 21.86 -8.15
N PHE A 151 -3.69 20.72 -8.65
CA PHE A 151 -3.10 19.68 -7.81
C PHE A 151 -1.82 20.17 -7.12
N MET A 152 -0.93 20.88 -7.81
CA MET A 152 0.28 21.46 -7.21
C MET A 152 -0.06 22.49 -6.11
N GLU A 153 -1.05 23.35 -6.36
CA GLU A 153 -1.53 24.29 -5.35
C GLU A 153 -2.15 23.58 -4.14
N TRP A 154 -2.93 22.53 -4.39
CA TRP A 154 -3.54 21.74 -3.34
C TRP A 154 -2.46 21.01 -2.50
N CYS A 155 -1.48 20.37 -3.15
CA CYS A 155 -0.33 19.76 -2.46
C CYS A 155 0.40 20.75 -1.56
N ALA A 156 0.66 21.96 -2.06
CA ALA A 156 1.29 23.03 -1.27
C ALA A 156 0.42 23.43 -0.06
N ALA A 157 -0.89 23.49 -0.22
CA ALA A 157 -1.82 23.86 0.86
C ALA A 157 -1.87 22.80 1.98
N VAL A 158 -1.79 21.51 1.63
CA VAL A 158 -1.82 20.41 2.61
C VAL A 158 -0.44 19.98 3.09
N GLY A 159 0.65 20.45 2.44
CA GLY A 159 2.03 20.09 2.79
C GLY A 159 2.48 18.74 2.26
N ALA A 160 1.89 18.23 1.19
CA ALA A 160 2.25 16.98 0.54
C ALA A 160 3.17 17.20 -0.68
N GLU A 161 4.05 16.24 -0.97
CA GLU A 161 4.86 16.19 -2.18
C GLU A 161 4.05 15.55 -3.33
N PRO A 162 4.14 16.02 -4.57
CA PRO A 162 3.49 15.38 -5.71
C PRO A 162 4.27 14.15 -6.21
N LEU A 163 3.53 13.07 -6.56
CA LEU A 163 3.99 11.94 -7.34
C LEU A 163 3.11 11.85 -8.59
N LEU A 164 3.65 12.19 -9.76
CA LEU A 164 2.86 12.22 -10.98
C LEU A 164 2.94 10.93 -11.80
N GLY A 165 1.80 10.47 -12.28
CA GLY A 165 1.69 9.39 -13.25
C GLY A 165 1.67 9.89 -14.68
N LEU A 166 2.25 9.11 -15.59
CA LEU A 166 2.34 9.40 -17.02
C LEU A 166 1.44 8.50 -17.86
N ASN A 167 0.84 9.05 -18.89
CA ASN A 167 0.07 8.28 -19.86
C ASN A 167 0.98 7.40 -20.73
N PHE A 168 1.13 6.13 -20.36
CA PHE A 168 1.84 5.12 -21.16
C PHE A 168 0.90 4.24 -21.97
N GLY A 169 -0.41 4.42 -21.84
CA GLY A 169 -1.41 3.74 -22.67
C GLY A 169 -1.52 4.36 -24.06
N THR A 170 -2.24 5.48 -24.17
CA THR A 170 -2.44 6.21 -25.45
C THR A 170 -1.39 7.28 -25.69
N GLY A 171 -0.60 7.66 -24.69
CA GLY A 171 0.42 8.70 -24.78
C GLY A 171 1.74 8.19 -25.37
N THR A 172 2.51 9.16 -25.91
CA THR A 172 3.84 8.94 -26.48
C THR A 172 4.94 9.26 -25.46
N VAL A 173 6.17 8.83 -25.75
CA VAL A 173 7.36 9.25 -25.00
C VAL A 173 7.53 10.77 -25.04
N GLU A 174 7.32 11.39 -26.20
CA GLU A 174 7.38 12.85 -26.36
C GLU A 174 6.40 13.56 -25.40
N MET A 175 5.14 13.09 -25.34
CA MET A 175 4.13 13.65 -24.43
C MET A 175 4.56 13.57 -22.94
N ALA A 176 5.27 12.52 -22.54
CA ALA A 176 5.82 12.39 -21.20
C ALA A 176 6.95 13.40 -20.94
N VAL A 177 7.85 13.59 -21.90
CA VAL A 177 8.95 14.57 -21.83
C VAL A 177 8.41 16.00 -21.78
N ASP A 178 7.44 16.31 -22.64
CA ASP A 178 6.75 17.61 -22.69
C ASP A 178 6.11 17.96 -21.33
N TYR A 179 5.56 16.95 -20.64
CA TYR A 179 4.97 17.16 -19.33
C TYR A 179 6.04 17.45 -18.25
N VAL A 180 7.20 16.80 -18.34
CA VAL A 180 8.34 17.13 -17.46
C VAL A 180 8.86 18.55 -17.77
N GLU A 181 8.98 18.96 -19.04
CA GLU A 181 9.34 20.33 -19.40
C GLU A 181 8.36 21.35 -18.81
N TYR A 182 7.05 21.09 -18.96
CA TYR A 182 6.02 21.94 -18.38
C TYR A 182 6.18 22.09 -16.87
N CYS A 183 6.45 21.00 -16.17
CA CYS A 183 6.54 21.01 -14.70
C CYS A 183 7.87 21.54 -14.17
N ASN A 184 9.01 21.20 -14.79
CA ASN A 184 10.31 21.32 -14.15
C ASN A 184 11.27 22.30 -14.83
N LEU A 185 11.11 22.58 -16.12
CA LEU A 185 12.02 23.50 -16.80
C LEU A 185 11.67 24.96 -16.48
N GLU A 186 12.69 25.77 -16.23
CA GLU A 186 12.47 27.15 -15.77
C GLU A 186 11.75 28.00 -16.83
N ARG A 187 12.32 28.12 -18.05
CA ARG A 187 11.82 28.95 -19.14
C ARG A 187 12.56 28.66 -20.46
N GLY A 188 12.08 29.25 -21.54
CA GLY A 188 12.77 29.29 -22.83
C GLY A 188 12.46 28.12 -23.75
N THR A 189 11.54 27.25 -23.35
CA THR A 189 10.96 26.21 -24.23
C THR A 189 9.46 26.37 -24.32
N ARG A 190 8.87 25.76 -25.36
CA ARG A 190 7.42 25.79 -25.59
C ARG A 190 6.62 25.50 -24.34
N TRP A 191 6.98 24.44 -23.61
CA TRP A 191 6.18 23.94 -22.47
C TRP A 191 6.45 24.70 -21.18
N SER A 192 7.68 25.06 -20.90
CA SER A 192 8.00 25.92 -19.75
C SER A 192 7.38 27.31 -19.88
N ASP A 193 7.39 27.89 -21.09
CA ASP A 193 6.78 29.20 -21.35
C ASP A 193 5.24 29.10 -21.36
N LEU A 194 4.66 27.95 -21.77
CA LEU A 194 3.24 27.69 -21.62
C LEU A 194 2.82 27.69 -20.13
N ARG A 195 3.55 26.99 -19.23
CA ARG A 195 3.29 27.06 -17.79
C ARG A 195 3.29 28.50 -17.27
N ARG A 196 4.29 29.28 -17.69
CA ARG A 196 4.42 30.69 -17.29
C ARG A 196 3.25 31.54 -17.80
N SER A 197 2.80 31.31 -19.03
CA SER A 197 1.61 31.98 -19.58
C SER A 197 0.33 31.64 -18.81
N HIS A 198 0.28 30.50 -18.14
CA HIS A 198 -0.80 30.09 -17.25
C HIS A 198 -0.69 30.71 -15.84
N GLY A 199 0.30 31.60 -15.59
CA GLY A 199 0.50 32.30 -14.32
C GLY A 199 1.45 31.60 -13.33
N TYR A 200 2.09 30.52 -13.73
CA TYR A 200 3.04 29.78 -12.87
C TYR A 200 4.49 30.08 -13.28
N GLU A 201 5.01 31.21 -12.83
CA GLU A 201 6.35 31.67 -13.19
C GLU A 201 7.46 30.69 -12.80
N ARG A 202 7.37 30.09 -11.61
CA ARG A 202 8.35 29.12 -11.10
C ARG A 202 8.00 27.71 -11.55
N PRO A 203 9.01 26.84 -11.78
CA PRO A 203 8.77 25.40 -11.96
C PRO A 203 8.05 24.77 -10.76
N HIS A 204 7.27 23.75 -11.02
CA HIS A 204 6.65 22.93 -9.97
C HIS A 204 7.66 22.02 -9.27
N ASN A 205 8.80 21.70 -9.95
CA ASN A 205 9.89 20.86 -9.42
C ASN A 205 9.40 19.47 -8.98
N VAL A 206 8.61 18.82 -9.79
CA VAL A 206 8.09 17.47 -9.52
C VAL A 206 9.22 16.47 -9.63
N ARG A 207 9.54 15.82 -8.52
CA ARG A 207 10.67 14.89 -8.44
C ARG A 207 10.29 13.44 -8.80
N TYR A 208 9.10 12.99 -8.41
CA TYR A 208 8.68 11.58 -8.51
C TYR A 208 7.69 11.38 -9.65
N TRP A 209 7.94 10.36 -10.49
CA TRP A 209 7.15 10.08 -11.68
C TRP A 209 6.95 8.59 -11.87
N CYS A 210 5.68 8.15 -12.02
CA CYS A 210 5.32 6.79 -12.42
C CYS A 210 5.27 6.71 -13.96
N LEU A 211 6.03 5.77 -14.53
CA LEU A 211 6.08 5.54 -15.99
C LEU A 211 4.89 4.67 -16.45
N GLY A 212 3.68 5.16 -16.22
CA GLY A 212 2.43 4.45 -16.50
C GLY A 212 1.75 3.89 -15.26
N ASN A 213 0.77 3.00 -15.49
CA ASN A 213 -0.01 2.30 -14.48
C ASN A 213 -0.40 0.91 -14.98
N GLU A 214 -0.15 -0.14 -14.20
CA GLU A 214 -0.65 -1.51 -14.42
C GLU A 214 -0.55 -2.01 -15.87
N MET A 215 0.56 -1.74 -16.54
CA MET A 215 0.70 -1.95 -17.97
C MET A 215 0.67 -3.43 -18.42
N ASP A 216 0.70 -4.38 -17.48
CA ASP A 216 0.46 -5.82 -17.70
C ASP A 216 -1.03 -6.20 -17.61
N GLY A 217 -1.88 -5.34 -17.03
CA GLY A 217 -3.29 -5.63 -16.75
C GLY A 217 -4.15 -5.69 -18.02
N PRO A 218 -4.96 -6.75 -18.26
CA PRO A 218 -5.84 -6.82 -19.43
C PRO A 218 -6.97 -5.78 -19.40
N TRP A 219 -7.22 -5.16 -18.26
CA TRP A 219 -8.17 -4.03 -18.10
C TRP A 219 -7.57 -2.68 -18.47
N GLN A 220 -6.23 -2.59 -18.57
CA GLN A 220 -5.53 -1.33 -18.75
C GLN A 220 -5.56 -0.87 -20.21
N ILE A 221 -5.93 0.39 -20.44
CA ILE A 221 -5.86 1.01 -21.77
C ILE A 221 -4.40 1.02 -22.24
N GLY A 222 -4.15 0.43 -23.41
CA GLY A 222 -2.81 0.37 -23.98
C GLY A 222 -1.89 -0.66 -23.30
N GLN A 223 -2.45 -1.73 -22.70
CA GLN A 223 -1.68 -2.87 -22.22
C GLN A 223 -0.55 -3.27 -23.18
N LEU A 224 0.61 -3.60 -22.63
CA LEU A 224 1.81 -3.98 -23.39
C LEU A 224 2.36 -5.33 -22.91
N GLN A 225 3.24 -5.93 -23.71
CA GLN A 225 4.10 -7.01 -23.25
C GLN A 225 5.25 -6.45 -22.41
N ALA A 226 5.78 -7.23 -21.47
CA ALA A 226 6.79 -6.78 -20.51
C ALA A 226 8.01 -6.08 -21.18
N ARG A 227 8.59 -6.70 -22.22
CA ARG A 227 9.74 -6.12 -22.92
C ARG A 227 9.40 -4.88 -23.73
N GLU A 228 8.20 -4.82 -24.31
CA GLU A 228 7.74 -3.62 -25.04
C GLU A 228 7.59 -2.45 -24.08
N TYR A 229 6.93 -2.69 -22.94
CA TYR A 229 6.80 -1.70 -21.89
C TYR A 229 8.18 -1.27 -21.36
N GLY A 230 9.06 -2.22 -21.03
CA GLY A 230 10.40 -1.94 -20.52
C GLY A 230 11.23 -1.06 -21.45
N ARG A 231 11.15 -1.29 -22.77
CA ARG A 231 11.81 -0.45 -23.78
C ARG A 231 11.22 0.96 -23.84
N LYS A 232 9.88 1.08 -23.83
CA LYS A 232 9.20 2.38 -23.78
C LYS A 232 9.57 3.16 -22.53
N ALA A 233 9.60 2.49 -21.36
CA ALA A 233 9.99 3.08 -20.08
C ALA A 233 11.45 3.54 -20.09
N ARG A 234 12.38 2.71 -20.61
CA ARG A 234 13.79 3.08 -20.79
C ARG A 234 13.97 4.31 -21.64
N ASP A 235 13.30 4.36 -22.80
CA ASP A 235 13.48 5.45 -23.76
C ASP A 235 12.86 6.75 -23.23
N ALA A 236 11.71 6.68 -22.54
CA ALA A 236 11.13 7.82 -21.84
C ALA A 236 12.05 8.33 -20.72
N ALA A 237 12.55 7.42 -19.86
CA ALA A 237 13.43 7.78 -18.76
C ALA A 237 14.70 8.49 -19.23
N LYS A 238 15.33 8.04 -20.31
CA LYS A 238 16.50 8.70 -20.91
C LYS A 238 16.21 10.13 -21.32
N GLN A 239 15.10 10.35 -22.03
CA GLN A 239 14.74 11.67 -22.53
C GLN A 239 14.27 12.61 -21.41
N MET A 240 13.48 12.12 -20.45
CA MET A 240 13.05 12.88 -19.27
C MET A 240 14.25 13.37 -18.45
N ARG A 241 15.31 12.53 -18.29
CA ARG A 241 16.53 12.92 -17.57
C ARG A 241 17.38 13.94 -18.29
N VAL A 242 17.20 14.13 -19.60
CA VAL A 242 17.81 15.26 -20.33
C VAL A 242 17.17 16.59 -19.89
N VAL A 243 15.87 16.58 -19.61
CA VAL A 243 15.14 17.75 -19.12
C VAL A 243 15.50 18.04 -17.67
N ASP A 244 15.44 17.00 -16.81
CA ASP A 244 15.79 17.11 -15.40
C ASP A 244 16.51 15.83 -14.92
N PRO A 245 17.83 15.88 -14.64
CA PRO A 245 18.59 14.73 -14.20
C PRO A 245 18.27 14.23 -12.79
N ASN A 246 17.53 15.03 -11.99
CA ASN A 246 17.23 14.71 -10.58
C ASN A 246 15.93 13.94 -10.39
N LEU A 247 15.24 13.57 -11.47
CA LEU A 247 14.00 12.82 -11.40
C LEU A 247 14.19 11.46 -10.72
N GLN A 248 13.16 11.03 -10.02
CA GLN A 248 13.02 9.69 -9.47
C GLN A 248 11.92 8.98 -10.26
N LEU A 249 12.30 7.99 -11.05
CA LEU A 249 11.45 7.34 -12.04
C LEU A 249 11.08 5.93 -11.58
N ILE A 250 9.77 5.63 -11.60
CA ILE A 250 9.20 4.38 -11.13
C ILE A 250 8.63 3.62 -12.32
N ALA A 251 9.18 2.45 -12.63
CA ALA A 251 8.60 1.55 -13.63
C ALA A 251 7.38 0.81 -13.07
N CYS A 252 6.42 0.47 -13.93
CA CYS A 252 5.32 -0.42 -13.53
C CYS A 252 5.85 -1.83 -13.29
N GLY A 253 5.67 -2.34 -12.08
CA GLY A 253 5.73 -3.76 -11.79
C GLY A 253 4.43 -4.47 -12.19
N SER A 254 4.31 -5.75 -11.87
CA SER A 254 3.08 -6.50 -12.06
C SER A 254 1.94 -5.92 -11.24
N SER A 255 0.74 -5.87 -11.84
CA SER A 255 -0.48 -5.30 -11.22
C SER A 255 -0.95 -6.05 -9.96
N GLY A 256 -0.34 -7.20 -9.64
CA GLY A 256 -0.62 -7.96 -8.44
C GLY A 256 -0.14 -9.40 -8.53
N THR A 257 -0.10 -10.06 -7.38
CA THR A 257 0.36 -11.46 -7.24
C THR A 257 -0.51 -12.48 -7.97
N PHE A 258 -1.73 -12.08 -8.36
CA PHE A 258 -2.69 -12.92 -9.10
C PHE A 258 -2.46 -12.94 -10.61
N MET A 259 -1.59 -12.07 -11.14
CA MET A 259 -1.31 -11.99 -12.57
C MET A 259 -0.56 -13.23 -13.06
N PRO A 260 -0.93 -13.79 -14.21
CA PRO A 260 -0.21 -14.95 -14.78
C PRO A 260 1.26 -14.66 -15.07
N THR A 261 1.60 -13.39 -15.25
CA THR A 261 2.95 -12.89 -15.56
C THR A 261 3.72 -12.42 -14.31
N TYR A 262 3.15 -12.57 -13.11
CA TYR A 262 3.76 -12.15 -11.85
C TYR A 262 5.23 -12.61 -11.73
N LEU A 263 6.12 -11.75 -11.27
CA LEU A 263 7.57 -11.86 -11.20
C LEU A 263 8.28 -12.00 -12.57
N THR A 264 7.67 -12.65 -13.56
CA THR A 264 8.22 -12.69 -14.93
C THR A 264 8.15 -11.32 -15.58
N TRP A 265 7.02 -10.63 -15.41
CA TRP A 265 6.85 -9.24 -15.85
C TRP A 265 7.93 -8.34 -15.23
N ASP A 266 8.07 -8.37 -13.90
CA ASP A 266 9.01 -7.54 -13.18
C ASP A 266 10.44 -7.75 -13.67
N ARG A 267 10.85 -9.02 -13.85
CA ARG A 267 12.17 -9.39 -14.35
C ARG A 267 12.40 -8.85 -15.77
N GLU A 268 11.47 -9.11 -16.69
CA GLU A 268 11.63 -8.72 -18.11
C GLU A 268 11.62 -7.22 -18.31
N VAL A 269 10.78 -6.49 -17.57
CA VAL A 269 10.77 -5.02 -17.55
C VAL A 269 12.11 -4.49 -17.05
N LEU A 270 12.60 -5.00 -15.93
CA LEU A 270 13.88 -4.54 -15.36
C LEU A 270 15.09 -4.92 -16.21
N GLU A 271 15.08 -6.06 -16.90
CA GLU A 271 16.14 -6.40 -17.86
C GLU A 271 16.29 -5.31 -18.95
N GLU A 272 15.21 -4.62 -19.33
CA GLU A 272 15.23 -3.56 -20.36
C GLU A 272 15.54 -2.16 -19.81
N CYS A 273 15.16 -1.83 -18.56
CA CYS A 273 15.21 -0.45 -18.08
C CYS A 273 15.92 -0.23 -16.73
N TYR A 274 16.56 -1.24 -16.13
CA TYR A 274 17.11 -1.20 -14.76
C TYR A 274 17.94 0.06 -14.45
N ASP A 275 18.88 0.41 -15.34
CA ASP A 275 19.81 1.54 -15.11
C ASP A 275 19.13 2.90 -15.27
N GLN A 276 17.96 2.95 -15.90
CA GLN A 276 17.23 4.18 -16.20
C GLN A 276 16.16 4.53 -15.18
N VAL A 277 15.70 3.57 -14.37
CA VAL A 277 14.66 3.78 -13.36
C VAL A 277 15.24 3.69 -11.95
N ASP A 278 14.56 4.26 -10.97
CA ASP A 278 15.00 4.30 -9.57
C ASP A 278 14.21 3.33 -8.69
N GLY A 279 13.00 2.99 -9.11
CA GLY A 279 12.12 2.06 -8.43
C GLY A 279 11.22 1.29 -9.40
N ILE A 280 10.53 0.29 -8.83
CA ILE A 280 9.47 -0.47 -9.49
C ILE A 280 8.23 -0.47 -8.61
N SER A 281 7.03 -0.39 -9.23
CA SER A 281 5.77 -0.36 -8.48
C SER A 281 5.27 -1.74 -8.09
N LEU A 282 4.50 -1.80 -7.00
CA LEU A 282 3.71 -2.94 -6.54
C LEU A 282 2.30 -2.47 -6.22
N HIS A 283 1.29 -3.28 -6.59
CA HIS A 283 -0.11 -3.03 -6.26
C HIS A 283 -0.72 -4.23 -5.56
N ALA A 284 -1.57 -4.01 -4.56
CA ALA A 284 -2.34 -5.06 -3.93
C ALA A 284 -3.62 -4.54 -3.27
N TYR A 285 -4.73 -5.21 -3.55
CA TYR A 285 -6.00 -4.98 -2.90
C TYR A 285 -6.48 -6.25 -2.20
N TYR A 286 -7.07 -6.10 -1.02
CA TYR A 286 -7.44 -7.18 -0.14
C TYR A 286 -8.92 -7.12 0.24
N GLY A 287 -9.52 -8.27 0.54
CA GLY A 287 -10.92 -8.32 0.92
C GLY A 287 -11.32 -9.58 1.67
N ASN A 288 -12.33 -9.46 2.53
CA ASN A 288 -12.91 -10.60 3.23
C ASN A 288 -14.03 -11.22 2.39
N THR A 289 -13.65 -12.04 1.41
CA THR A 289 -14.57 -12.72 0.49
C THR A 289 -14.40 -14.22 0.55
N ALA A 290 -15.42 -14.96 0.07
CA ALA A 290 -15.35 -16.41 -0.04
C ALA A 290 -14.13 -16.90 -0.84
N GLN A 291 -13.73 -16.13 -1.87
CA GLN A 291 -12.63 -16.47 -2.77
C GLN A 291 -11.25 -16.22 -2.15
N TRP A 292 -11.09 -15.17 -1.34
CA TRP A 292 -9.79 -14.73 -0.83
C TRP A 292 -9.52 -15.18 0.60
N SER A 293 -10.52 -15.09 1.46
CA SER A 293 -10.38 -15.42 2.88
C SER A 293 -11.27 -16.58 3.33
N GLY A 294 -12.16 -17.08 2.44
CA GLY A 294 -13.22 -18.00 2.83
C GLY A 294 -14.23 -17.35 3.79
N ASN A 295 -14.39 -16.03 3.74
CA ASN A 295 -15.17 -15.21 4.69
C ASN A 295 -14.69 -15.38 6.15
N SER A 296 -13.44 -15.78 6.37
CA SER A 296 -12.85 -15.96 7.69
C SER A 296 -12.15 -14.68 8.14
N THR A 297 -12.63 -14.07 9.22
CA THR A 297 -11.97 -12.90 9.85
C THR A 297 -10.54 -13.22 10.27
N ALA A 298 -10.29 -14.39 10.85
CA ALA A 298 -8.94 -14.79 11.27
C ALA A 298 -7.95 -14.83 10.10
N ARG A 299 -8.38 -15.37 8.94
CA ARG A 299 -7.58 -15.38 7.71
C ARG A 299 -7.45 -13.98 7.12
N TYR A 300 -8.52 -13.20 7.12
CA TYR A 300 -8.53 -11.83 6.61
C TYR A 300 -7.52 -10.94 7.36
N LEU A 301 -7.51 -10.98 8.69
CA LEU A 301 -6.57 -10.23 9.51
C LEU A 301 -5.09 -10.66 9.35
N ALA A 302 -4.85 -11.79 8.70
CA ALA A 302 -3.51 -12.28 8.39
C ALA A 302 -2.98 -11.85 7.00
N MET A 303 -3.79 -11.16 6.18
CA MET A 303 -3.43 -10.83 4.80
C MET A 303 -2.24 -9.85 4.68
N ASN A 304 -1.85 -9.17 5.75
CA ASN A 304 -0.62 -8.40 5.74
C ASN A 304 0.64 -9.28 5.55
N LEU A 305 0.56 -10.59 5.82
CA LEU A 305 1.64 -11.55 5.52
C LEU A 305 1.78 -11.79 4.00
N ASP A 306 0.70 -11.66 3.24
CA ASP A 306 0.75 -11.67 1.78
C ASP A 306 1.46 -10.43 1.23
N MET A 307 1.15 -9.25 1.77
CA MET A 307 1.86 -8.01 1.43
C MET A 307 3.37 -8.13 1.75
N ASP A 308 3.72 -8.69 2.89
CA ASP A 308 5.12 -8.91 3.29
C ASP A 308 5.85 -9.82 2.28
N ARG A 309 5.22 -10.94 1.91
CA ARG A 309 5.74 -11.87 0.90
C ARG A 309 5.91 -11.17 -0.46
N HIS A 310 4.90 -10.42 -0.93
CA HIS A 310 4.94 -9.69 -2.19
C HIS A 310 6.14 -8.74 -2.25
N ILE A 311 6.36 -7.97 -1.19
CA ILE A 311 7.51 -7.07 -1.07
C ILE A 311 8.84 -7.84 -1.22
N HIS A 312 9.00 -8.95 -0.51
CA HIS A 312 10.21 -9.75 -0.55
C HIS A 312 10.44 -10.43 -1.91
N GLU A 313 9.39 -10.94 -2.55
CA GLU A 313 9.48 -11.60 -3.85
C GLU A 313 9.90 -10.61 -4.95
N VAL A 314 9.30 -9.42 -5.03
CA VAL A 314 9.71 -8.39 -6.01
C VAL A 314 11.09 -7.80 -5.68
N ALA A 315 11.41 -7.63 -4.39
CA ALA A 315 12.76 -7.23 -3.98
C ALA A 315 13.83 -8.22 -4.46
N ALA A 316 13.55 -9.53 -4.38
CA ALA A 316 14.46 -10.56 -4.86
C ALA A 316 14.65 -10.52 -6.39
N VAL A 317 13.59 -10.20 -7.14
CA VAL A 317 13.71 -9.98 -8.61
C VAL A 317 14.58 -8.77 -8.91
N CYS A 318 14.40 -7.66 -8.19
CA CYS A 318 15.27 -6.50 -8.35
C CYS A 318 16.75 -6.84 -8.10
N ASP A 319 17.05 -7.57 -7.02
CA ASP A 319 18.42 -7.97 -6.66
C ASP A 319 19.00 -8.97 -7.67
N TYR A 320 18.18 -9.88 -8.22
CA TYR A 320 18.56 -10.79 -9.29
C TYR A 320 18.98 -10.03 -10.56
N VAL A 321 18.15 -9.07 -11.04
CA VAL A 321 18.46 -8.29 -12.25
C VAL A 321 19.65 -7.37 -12.00
N GLN A 322 19.80 -6.80 -10.78
CA GLN A 322 21.00 -6.06 -10.38
C GLN A 322 22.27 -6.89 -10.62
N GLY A 323 22.25 -8.14 -10.15
CA GLY A 323 23.37 -9.06 -10.33
C GLY A 323 23.65 -9.40 -11.79
N LEU A 324 22.62 -9.66 -12.59
CA LEU A 324 22.75 -9.91 -14.04
C LEU A 324 23.43 -8.75 -14.77
N GLN A 325 23.01 -7.54 -14.47
CA GLN A 325 23.55 -6.32 -15.10
C GLN A 325 24.83 -5.82 -14.46
N ARG A 326 25.29 -6.45 -13.37
CA ARG A 326 26.46 -6.02 -12.59
C ARG A 326 26.38 -4.55 -12.17
N SER A 327 25.17 -4.08 -11.89
CA SER A 327 24.91 -2.70 -11.51
C SER A 327 25.21 -2.48 -10.03
N SER A 328 25.82 -1.35 -9.68
CA SER A 328 25.96 -0.92 -8.29
C SER A 328 24.71 -0.23 -7.76
N LYS A 329 23.78 0.15 -8.64
CA LYS A 329 22.52 0.79 -8.30
C LYS A 329 21.57 -0.23 -7.68
N ARG A 330 20.99 0.08 -6.52
CA ARG A 330 19.94 -0.72 -5.90
C ARG A 330 18.58 -0.02 -6.07
N LEU A 331 17.64 -0.69 -6.72
CA LEU A 331 16.29 -0.17 -6.87
C LEU A 331 15.52 -0.27 -5.55
N TRP A 332 14.68 0.71 -5.30
CA TRP A 332 13.70 0.70 -4.22
C TRP A 332 12.32 0.34 -4.76
N LEU A 333 11.40 -0.01 -3.86
CA LEU A 333 10.05 -0.41 -4.20
C LEU A 333 9.07 0.74 -3.95
N SER A 334 8.13 0.92 -4.86
CA SER A 334 6.98 1.80 -4.74
C SER A 334 5.72 0.97 -4.60
N PHE A 335 5.22 0.82 -3.38
CA PHE A 335 3.92 0.17 -3.17
C PHE A 335 2.80 1.20 -3.37
N ASP A 336 2.69 1.76 -4.58
CA ASP A 336 1.95 2.98 -4.86
C ASP A 336 0.44 2.80 -5.11
N GLU A 337 -0.06 1.55 -4.92
CA GLU A 337 -1.47 1.26 -4.66
C GLU A 337 -1.63 0.09 -3.69
N TRP A 338 -2.27 0.35 -2.56
CA TRP A 338 -2.65 -0.70 -1.63
C TRP A 338 -3.87 -0.28 -0.80
N ASN A 339 -4.81 -1.19 -0.57
CA ASN A 339 -5.92 -0.98 0.38
C ASN A 339 -6.77 -2.25 0.54
N VAL A 340 -7.81 -2.13 1.34
CA VAL A 340 -8.97 -3.00 1.37
C VAL A 340 -9.97 -2.54 0.30
N TRP A 341 -10.38 -3.48 -0.56
CA TRP A 341 -11.40 -3.21 -1.59
C TRP A 341 -12.13 -4.50 -1.98
N TYR A 342 -13.36 -4.69 -1.57
CA TYR A 342 -14.13 -5.88 -1.92
C TYR A 342 -15.66 -5.71 -1.96
N ARG A 343 -16.27 -4.85 -1.11
CA ARG A 343 -17.74 -4.64 -1.13
C ARG A 343 -18.16 -3.81 -2.34
N ALA A 344 -17.36 -2.81 -2.69
CA ALA A 344 -17.60 -1.89 -3.80
C ALA A 344 -16.96 -2.37 -5.13
N ARG A 345 -16.94 -3.70 -5.40
CA ARG A 345 -16.34 -4.28 -6.63
C ARG A 345 -17.36 -4.68 -7.69
N ASP A 346 -18.64 -4.45 -7.48
CA ASP A 346 -19.64 -4.77 -8.49
C ASP A 346 -19.56 -3.87 -9.73
N ALA A 347 -20.15 -4.33 -10.85
CA ALA A 347 -20.05 -3.63 -12.14
C ALA A 347 -20.74 -2.25 -12.13
N GLN A 348 -21.72 -2.00 -11.26
CA GLN A 348 -22.37 -0.70 -11.17
C GLN A 348 -21.50 0.30 -10.44
N SER A 349 -20.83 -0.13 -9.36
CA SER A 349 -19.93 0.73 -8.59
C SER A 349 -18.60 1.01 -9.29
N THR A 350 -18.32 0.37 -10.42
CA THR A 350 -17.12 0.59 -11.24
C THR A 350 -17.38 1.23 -12.60
N ASN A 351 -18.64 1.60 -12.91
CA ASN A 351 -19.01 2.21 -14.18
C ASN A 351 -19.72 3.56 -13.97
N GLY A 352 -19.11 4.63 -14.45
CA GLY A 352 -19.63 5.99 -14.34
C GLY A 352 -20.80 6.33 -15.25
N HIS A 353 -21.21 5.44 -16.16
CA HIS A 353 -22.35 5.62 -17.07
C HIS A 353 -22.37 6.96 -17.84
N GLY A 354 -21.19 7.52 -18.15
CA GLY A 354 -21.06 8.81 -18.82
C GLY A 354 -21.53 10.00 -17.98
N THR A 355 -21.50 9.91 -16.66
CA THR A 355 -21.86 10.99 -15.74
C THR A 355 -20.63 11.65 -15.12
N ALA A 356 -20.78 12.89 -14.67
CA ALA A 356 -19.73 13.60 -13.94
C ALA A 356 -19.73 13.23 -12.47
N ALA A 357 -18.53 12.99 -11.89
CA ALA A 357 -18.33 12.65 -10.50
C ALA A 357 -19.31 11.57 -9.97
N PRO A 358 -19.41 10.41 -10.62
CA PRO A 358 -20.33 9.35 -10.21
C PRO A 358 -19.92 8.77 -8.85
N HIS A 359 -20.88 8.17 -8.13
CA HIS A 359 -20.58 7.40 -6.93
C HIS A 359 -19.94 6.05 -7.31
N LEU A 360 -18.62 6.00 -7.35
CA LEU A 360 -17.85 4.80 -7.69
C LEU A 360 -16.98 4.38 -6.50
N LEU A 361 -16.90 3.06 -6.26
CA LEU A 361 -16.01 2.43 -5.29
C LEU A 361 -16.05 3.09 -3.88
N GLU A 362 -17.22 3.56 -3.47
CA GLU A 362 -17.41 4.17 -2.15
C GLU A 362 -17.53 3.05 -1.09
N GLU A 363 -16.40 2.54 -0.67
CA GLU A 363 -16.27 1.46 0.33
C GLU A 363 -16.63 1.99 1.72
N VAL A 364 -17.39 1.21 2.49
CA VAL A 364 -17.68 1.49 3.90
C VAL A 364 -16.81 0.60 4.78
N TYR A 365 -15.90 1.20 5.53
CA TYR A 365 -14.94 0.48 6.35
C TYR A 365 -15.40 0.28 7.79
N ASN A 366 -15.32 -0.96 8.26
CA ASN A 366 -15.60 -1.36 9.63
C ASN A 366 -14.32 -1.55 10.47
N LEU A 367 -14.46 -1.99 11.73
CA LEU A 367 -13.30 -2.25 12.59
C LEU A 367 -12.38 -3.34 12.02
N GLU A 368 -12.92 -4.41 11.44
CA GLU A 368 -12.13 -5.50 10.86
C GLU A 368 -11.17 -4.98 9.78
N ASP A 369 -11.65 -4.08 8.91
CA ASP A 369 -10.85 -3.43 7.88
C ASP A 369 -9.75 -2.54 8.48
N ALA A 370 -10.08 -1.81 9.55
CA ALA A 370 -9.10 -0.96 10.24
C ALA A 370 -7.97 -1.77 10.87
N LEU A 371 -8.28 -2.93 11.46
CA LEU A 371 -7.27 -3.82 12.02
C LEU A 371 -6.31 -4.36 10.94
N LEU A 372 -6.84 -4.73 9.78
CA LEU A 372 -6.01 -5.18 8.66
C LEU A 372 -5.14 -4.03 8.10
N VAL A 373 -5.70 -2.82 7.96
CA VAL A 373 -4.93 -1.63 7.56
C VAL A 373 -3.79 -1.36 8.56
N GLY A 374 -4.03 -1.54 9.87
CA GLY A 374 -2.97 -1.49 10.88
C GLY A 374 -1.87 -2.53 10.64
N GLY A 375 -2.24 -3.76 10.25
CA GLY A 375 -1.29 -4.80 9.86
C GLY A 375 -0.48 -4.43 8.62
N PHE A 376 -1.09 -3.82 7.60
CA PHE A 376 -0.38 -3.32 6.42
C PHE A 376 0.61 -2.22 6.76
N VAL A 377 0.21 -1.27 7.59
CA VAL A 377 1.10 -0.21 8.09
C VAL A 377 2.32 -0.80 8.80
N ASN A 378 2.12 -1.79 9.69
CA ASN A 378 3.21 -2.48 10.35
C ASN A 378 4.15 -3.13 9.33
N THR A 379 3.60 -3.80 8.31
CA THR A 379 4.38 -4.47 7.26
C THR A 379 5.19 -3.48 6.42
N LEU A 380 4.59 -2.38 5.99
CA LEU A 380 5.27 -1.34 5.21
C LEU A 380 6.42 -0.72 6.00
N LEU A 381 6.23 -0.39 7.27
CA LEU A 381 7.28 0.14 8.13
C LEU A 381 8.41 -0.88 8.34
N ARG A 382 8.11 -2.16 8.59
CA ARG A 382 9.14 -3.20 8.72
C ARG A 382 10.02 -3.32 7.47
N ASN A 383 9.42 -3.17 6.29
CA ASN A 383 10.08 -3.29 4.99
C ASN A 383 10.56 -1.94 4.41
N SER A 384 10.64 -0.90 5.22
CA SER A 384 11.01 0.46 4.77
C SER A 384 12.48 0.61 4.32
N ASP A 385 13.30 -0.41 4.46
CA ASP A 385 14.63 -0.50 3.85
C ASP A 385 14.57 -0.82 2.33
N ARG A 386 13.45 -1.39 1.86
CA ARG A 386 13.17 -1.68 0.45
C ARG A 386 12.03 -0.81 -0.08
N VAL A 387 10.95 -0.64 0.66
CA VAL A 387 9.79 0.17 0.28
C VAL A 387 10.04 1.61 0.67
N ARG A 388 10.24 2.47 -0.33
CA ARG A 388 10.49 3.90 -0.11
C ARG A 388 9.23 4.74 -0.20
N ILE A 389 8.34 4.37 -1.10
CA ILE A 389 7.02 5.02 -1.29
C ILE A 389 5.96 3.94 -1.14
N ALA A 390 4.86 4.27 -0.43
CA ALA A 390 3.64 3.48 -0.48
C ALA A 390 2.43 4.41 -0.39
N CYS A 391 1.43 4.21 -1.26
CA CYS A 391 0.29 5.10 -1.35
C CYS A 391 -1.01 4.34 -1.03
N LEU A 392 -1.64 4.74 0.08
CA LEU A 392 -2.99 4.27 0.41
C LEU A 392 -3.96 4.72 -0.69
N ALA A 393 -4.58 3.80 -1.35
CA ALA A 393 -5.54 4.04 -2.43
C ALA A 393 -6.98 3.93 -1.91
N GLN A 394 -7.75 5.04 -1.78
CA GLN A 394 -7.34 6.40 -2.08
C GLN A 394 -7.48 7.28 -0.85
N LEU A 395 -7.42 8.60 -1.02
CA LEU A 395 -7.43 9.53 0.11
C LEU A 395 -8.86 9.93 0.53
N VAL A 396 -9.75 10.17 -0.46
CA VAL A 396 -11.09 10.73 -0.24
C VAL A 396 -12.13 10.02 -1.10
N ASN A 397 -13.26 9.67 -0.52
CA ASN A 397 -14.47 9.05 -1.08
C ASN A 397 -14.27 7.65 -1.68
N VAL A 398 -13.34 7.48 -2.58
CA VAL A 398 -13.09 6.23 -3.32
C VAL A 398 -12.20 5.33 -2.50
N ILE A 399 -12.71 4.18 -2.02
CA ILE A 399 -11.99 3.24 -1.14
C ILE A 399 -11.08 3.96 -0.12
N ALA A 400 -11.61 4.95 0.59
CA ALA A 400 -10.82 5.96 1.26
C ALA A 400 -11.07 6.06 2.78
N PRO A 401 -10.10 6.49 3.57
CA PRO A 401 -10.28 6.75 5.00
C PRO A 401 -11.16 7.97 5.30
N LEU A 402 -11.33 8.88 4.31
CA LEU A 402 -12.15 10.08 4.42
C LEU A 402 -13.31 10.02 3.43
N VAL A 403 -14.53 10.33 3.89
CA VAL A 403 -15.72 10.41 3.05
C VAL A 403 -16.38 11.76 3.21
N THR A 404 -16.87 12.35 2.11
CA THR A 404 -17.48 13.68 2.09
C THR A 404 -18.96 13.64 1.73
N ASN A 405 -19.68 14.58 2.29
CA ASN A 405 -21.02 14.97 1.83
C ASN A 405 -21.22 16.49 1.98
N GLU A 406 -22.46 16.96 1.90
CA GLU A 406 -22.80 18.37 2.07
C GLU A 406 -22.60 18.88 3.51
N ARG A 407 -22.59 17.98 4.50
CA ARG A 407 -22.41 18.32 5.93
C ARG A 407 -20.94 18.46 6.33
N GLY A 408 -20.02 17.87 5.57
CA GLY A 408 -18.57 17.90 5.89
C GLY A 408 -17.84 16.64 5.50
N VAL A 409 -16.82 16.31 6.29
CA VAL A 409 -15.95 15.13 6.11
C VAL A 409 -16.14 14.16 7.27
N LEU A 410 -16.22 12.87 6.96
CA LEU A 410 -16.29 11.75 7.90
C LEU A 410 -14.98 10.98 7.89
N ARG A 411 -14.42 10.69 9.07
CA ARG A 411 -13.32 9.74 9.26
C ARG A 411 -13.86 8.33 9.36
N GLN A 412 -13.51 7.46 8.43
CA GLN A 412 -13.82 6.03 8.50
C GLN A 412 -12.89 5.31 9.51
N SER A 413 -13.19 4.06 9.84
CA SER A 413 -12.41 3.30 10.82
C SER A 413 -10.93 3.13 10.45
N THR A 414 -10.62 2.98 9.15
CA THR A 414 -9.26 2.84 8.61
C THR A 414 -8.39 4.09 8.75
N PHE A 415 -9.02 5.24 9.00
CA PHE A 415 -8.32 6.50 9.27
C PHE A 415 -7.37 6.39 10.48
N TYR A 416 -7.78 5.73 11.56
CA TYR A 416 -7.07 5.77 12.84
C TYR A 416 -5.70 5.06 12.83
N PRO A 417 -5.56 3.80 12.37
CA PRO A 417 -4.25 3.15 12.31
C PRO A 417 -3.29 3.88 11.36
N TYR A 418 -3.79 4.42 10.24
CA TYR A 418 -3.01 5.21 9.31
C TYR A 418 -2.56 6.54 9.93
N ALA A 419 -3.46 7.25 10.62
CA ALA A 419 -3.16 8.50 11.31
C ALA A 419 -2.11 8.32 12.41
N TRP A 420 -2.15 7.22 13.16
CA TRP A 420 -1.16 6.94 14.20
C TRP A 420 0.24 6.75 13.61
N ALA A 421 0.36 5.99 12.53
CA ALA A 421 1.65 5.83 11.85
C ALA A 421 2.17 7.18 11.33
N LEU A 422 1.33 7.95 10.65
CA LEU A 422 1.67 9.29 10.15
C LEU A 422 2.09 10.25 11.26
N LYS A 423 1.51 10.15 12.43
CA LYS A 423 1.79 11.05 13.55
C LYS A 423 3.00 10.61 14.39
N TYR A 424 3.10 9.31 14.68
CA TYR A 424 3.99 8.82 15.72
C TYR A 424 5.19 8.01 15.20
N ALA A 425 5.06 7.32 14.05
CA ALA A 425 6.20 6.61 13.48
C ALA A 425 7.20 7.63 12.89
N ARG A 426 8.41 7.66 13.44
CA ARG A 426 9.48 8.59 13.07
C ARG A 426 10.84 7.92 13.16
N GLY A 427 11.80 8.46 12.42
CA GLY A 427 13.21 8.10 12.50
C GLY A 427 13.50 6.72 11.93
N ARG A 428 13.95 5.77 12.75
CA ARG A 428 14.37 4.43 12.33
C ARG A 428 13.42 3.37 12.83
N VAL A 429 13.18 2.35 12.01
CA VAL A 429 12.51 1.13 12.47
C VAL A 429 13.50 0.31 13.27
N LEU A 430 13.10 -0.14 14.45
CA LEU A 430 13.91 -0.98 15.32
C LEU A 430 14.08 -2.40 14.75
N ASP A 431 15.18 -3.05 15.09
CA ASP A 431 15.32 -4.49 14.92
C ASP A 431 14.42 -5.18 15.96
N LEU A 432 13.59 -6.09 15.48
CA LEU A 432 12.49 -6.63 16.25
C LEU A 432 12.38 -8.14 16.06
N ARG A 433 12.47 -8.88 17.16
CA ARG A 433 12.15 -10.29 17.19
C ARG A 433 10.89 -10.50 18.03
N VAL A 434 9.87 -11.10 17.44
CA VAL A 434 8.59 -11.39 18.11
C VAL A 434 8.41 -12.89 18.30
N GLU A 435 8.19 -13.32 19.52
CA GLU A 435 7.78 -14.66 19.89
C GLU A 435 6.31 -14.60 20.30
N SER A 436 5.42 -15.20 19.53
CA SER A 436 3.97 -15.19 19.76
C SER A 436 3.41 -16.58 19.54
N GLU A 437 2.40 -16.95 20.29
CA GLU A 437 1.51 -18.05 19.92
C GLU A 437 0.94 -17.81 18.54
N THR A 438 0.64 -18.89 17.83
CA THR A 438 0.10 -18.88 16.48
C THR A 438 -1.24 -19.60 16.40
N TYR A 439 -2.02 -19.28 15.39
CA TYR A 439 -3.23 -20.00 15.03
C TYR A 439 -3.13 -20.53 13.59
N PRO A 440 -3.74 -21.70 13.30
CA PRO A 440 -3.71 -22.26 11.97
C PRO A 440 -4.71 -21.55 11.06
N ILE A 441 -4.34 -21.33 9.79
CA ILE A 441 -5.25 -20.93 8.73
C ILE A 441 -5.18 -21.95 7.61
N SER A 442 -6.35 -22.38 7.09
CA SER A 442 -6.42 -23.28 5.95
C SER A 442 -6.31 -22.49 4.66
N ALA A 443 -5.48 -22.97 3.74
CA ALA A 443 -5.33 -22.43 2.39
C ALA A 443 -6.16 -23.19 1.34
N ALA A 444 -6.74 -24.32 1.69
CA ALA A 444 -7.41 -25.21 0.75
C ALA A 444 -8.53 -24.49 -0.03
N GLY A 445 -8.41 -24.47 -1.37
CA GLY A 445 -9.42 -23.93 -2.27
C GLY A 445 -9.47 -22.41 -2.40
N LEU A 446 -8.51 -21.67 -1.83
CA LEU A 446 -8.44 -20.21 -1.91
C LEU A 446 -7.35 -19.76 -2.89
N GLN A 447 -7.56 -18.61 -3.54
CA GLN A 447 -6.64 -18.10 -4.57
C GLN A 447 -5.26 -17.70 -4.03
N ASN A 448 -5.19 -17.25 -2.78
CA ASN A 448 -3.96 -16.74 -2.18
C ASN A 448 -3.51 -17.63 -1.03
N ASP A 449 -2.46 -18.41 -1.24
CA ASP A 449 -1.77 -19.18 -0.20
C ASP A 449 -0.56 -18.42 0.32
N PHE A 450 -0.81 -17.38 1.12
CA PHE A 450 0.25 -16.59 1.75
C PHE A 450 0.79 -17.22 3.04
N ALA A 451 0.05 -18.11 3.65
CA ALA A 451 0.48 -18.84 4.84
C ALA A 451 1.01 -20.22 4.48
N ARG A 452 2.11 -20.29 3.76
CA ARG A 452 2.75 -21.55 3.34
C ARG A 452 2.95 -22.54 4.49
N ASN A 453 3.11 -22.04 5.72
CA ASN A 453 3.26 -22.86 6.92
C ASN A 453 1.96 -23.00 7.74
N GLY A 454 0.85 -22.41 7.27
CA GLY A 454 -0.46 -22.52 7.91
C GLY A 454 -0.59 -21.89 9.30
N ASN A 455 0.46 -21.26 9.84
CA ASN A 455 0.49 -20.70 11.19
C ASN A 455 0.69 -19.19 11.15
N VAL A 456 -0.21 -18.46 11.80
CA VAL A 456 -0.22 -16.99 11.88
C VAL A 456 -0.01 -16.55 13.32
N PRO A 457 0.94 -15.66 13.63
CA PRO A 457 1.09 -15.09 14.96
C PRO A 457 -0.17 -14.33 15.39
N PHE A 458 -0.63 -14.52 16.61
CA PHE A 458 -1.73 -13.71 17.17
C PHE A 458 -1.35 -12.24 17.29
N VAL A 459 -0.08 -11.97 17.60
CA VAL A 459 0.42 -10.61 17.77
C VAL A 459 1.34 -10.24 16.61
N ASP A 460 1.06 -9.08 16.02
CA ASP A 460 1.91 -8.41 15.03
C ASP A 460 2.26 -7.03 15.54
N LEU A 461 3.51 -6.61 15.39
CA LEU A 461 3.91 -5.29 15.84
C LEU A 461 5.10 -4.72 15.06
N VAL A 462 5.24 -3.42 15.11
CA VAL A 462 6.40 -2.67 14.63
C VAL A 462 6.75 -1.60 15.64
N ALA A 463 8.03 -1.28 15.73
CA ALA A 463 8.52 -0.19 16.59
C ALA A 463 9.46 0.74 15.82
N THR A 464 9.34 2.03 16.08
CA THR A 464 10.21 3.07 15.51
C THR A 464 10.83 3.93 16.60
N ILE A 465 11.99 4.51 16.32
CA ILE A 465 12.71 5.42 17.21
C ILE A 465 13.08 6.69 16.50
N ASP A 466 12.71 7.83 17.10
CA ASP A 466 13.24 9.15 16.77
C ASP A 466 14.28 9.54 17.83
N GLU A 467 15.54 9.33 17.49
CA GLU A 467 16.65 9.61 18.41
C GLU A 467 16.78 11.11 18.66
N SER A 468 16.45 11.95 17.67
CA SER A 468 16.54 13.41 17.80
C SER A 468 15.50 13.98 18.76
N ALA A 469 14.31 13.40 18.78
CA ALA A 469 13.23 13.76 19.71
C ALA A 469 13.29 12.98 21.04
N GLY A 470 14.13 11.94 21.14
CA GLY A 470 14.16 11.04 22.29
C GLY A 470 12.83 10.30 22.48
N GLN A 471 12.23 9.82 21.39
CA GLN A 471 10.90 9.21 21.40
C GLN A 471 10.90 7.87 20.65
N ALA A 472 9.98 6.99 21.03
CA ALA A 472 9.71 5.75 20.31
C ALA A 472 8.19 5.54 20.18
N ALA A 473 7.79 4.89 19.10
CA ALA A 473 6.40 4.47 18.89
C ALA A 473 6.36 2.96 18.64
N VAL A 474 5.43 2.27 19.31
CA VAL A 474 5.14 0.84 19.10
C VAL A 474 3.69 0.71 18.68
N LEU A 475 3.47 0.09 17.53
CA LEU A 475 2.16 -0.20 16.97
C LEU A 475 1.93 -1.71 17.05
N MET A 476 0.89 -2.13 17.76
CA MET A 476 0.62 -3.52 18.13
C MET A 476 -0.76 -3.96 17.67
N LEU A 477 -0.84 -5.05 16.91
CA LEU A 477 -2.07 -5.69 16.46
C LEU A 477 -2.28 -7.00 17.24
N ASN A 478 -3.42 -7.13 17.92
CA ASN A 478 -3.92 -8.40 18.42
C ASN A 478 -4.97 -8.97 17.48
N ARG A 479 -4.65 -10.07 16.78
CA ARG A 479 -5.53 -10.78 15.86
C ARG A 479 -6.46 -11.79 16.54
N ASP A 480 -6.27 -12.06 17.84
CA ASP A 480 -7.15 -12.98 18.56
C ASP A 480 -8.57 -12.42 18.58
N LEU A 481 -9.52 -13.23 18.11
CA LEU A 481 -10.91 -12.78 17.98
C LEU A 481 -11.63 -12.77 19.33
N ASP A 482 -11.17 -13.58 20.28
CA ASP A 482 -11.88 -13.83 21.54
C ASP A 482 -11.03 -13.54 22.78
N GLY A 483 -9.70 -13.63 22.64
CA GLY A 483 -8.76 -13.58 23.77
C GLY A 483 -7.97 -12.27 23.87
N GLU A 484 -7.84 -11.77 25.11
CA GLU A 484 -6.80 -10.81 25.45
C GLU A 484 -5.41 -11.45 25.25
N ARG A 485 -4.45 -10.71 24.72
CA ARG A 485 -3.06 -11.17 24.59
C ARG A 485 -2.12 -10.27 25.36
N GLU A 486 -1.39 -10.88 26.30
CA GLU A 486 -0.30 -10.19 26.97
C GLU A 486 0.91 -10.09 26.04
N VAL A 487 1.47 -8.89 25.89
CA VAL A 487 2.67 -8.59 25.11
C VAL A 487 3.71 -7.96 26.00
N VAL A 488 4.86 -8.61 26.15
CA VAL A 488 6.00 -8.09 26.89
C VAL A 488 7.00 -7.50 25.94
N LEU A 489 7.17 -6.17 25.98
CA LEU A 489 8.22 -5.47 25.27
C LEU A 489 9.50 -5.49 26.10
N GLU A 490 10.56 -6.07 25.56
CA GLU A 490 11.89 -6.12 26.16
C GLU A 490 12.85 -5.23 25.38
N TRP A 491 13.25 -4.13 25.98
CA TRP A 491 14.12 -3.13 25.40
C TRP A 491 15.57 -3.46 25.75
N GLU A 492 16.40 -3.81 24.77
CA GLU A 492 17.75 -4.31 25.00
C GLU A 492 18.77 -3.18 25.17
N ASP A 493 18.75 -2.17 24.30
CA ASP A 493 19.75 -1.06 24.26
C ASP A 493 19.10 0.33 24.32
N ILE A 494 17.80 0.39 24.59
CA ILE A 494 16.99 1.59 24.70
C ILE A 494 16.13 1.44 25.94
N VAL A 495 15.97 2.51 26.71
CA VAL A 495 15.13 2.46 27.92
C VAL A 495 14.05 3.52 27.86
N PRO A 496 12.77 3.15 27.76
CA PRO A 496 11.67 4.06 27.97
C PRO A 496 11.70 4.68 29.38
N ALA A 497 11.49 5.98 29.45
CA ALA A 497 11.47 6.74 30.70
C ALA A 497 10.06 7.18 31.10
N ARG A 498 9.18 7.37 30.13
CA ARG A 498 7.80 7.81 30.33
C ARG A 498 6.89 7.35 29.20
N VAL A 499 5.61 7.17 29.49
CA VAL A 499 4.57 7.01 28.48
C VAL A 499 4.03 8.39 28.12
N LEU A 500 4.08 8.73 26.84
CA LEU A 500 3.58 10.01 26.32
C LEU A 500 2.12 9.91 25.87
N ALA A 501 1.76 8.79 25.23
CA ALA A 501 0.40 8.42 24.88
C ALA A 501 0.28 6.92 24.80
N CYS A 502 -0.88 6.38 25.17
CA CYS A 502 -1.23 5.00 24.90
C CYS A 502 -2.72 4.93 24.58
N GLU A 503 -3.03 4.39 23.42
CA GLU A 503 -4.39 4.39 22.86
C GLU A 503 -4.66 3.03 22.21
N THR A 504 -5.92 2.59 22.22
CA THR A 504 -6.35 1.37 21.52
C THR A 504 -7.57 1.63 20.65
N LEU A 505 -7.62 0.97 19.51
CA LEU A 505 -8.75 0.91 18.60
C LEU A 505 -9.35 -0.49 18.71
N THR A 506 -10.51 -0.57 19.36
CA THR A 506 -11.33 -1.78 19.47
C THR A 506 -12.76 -1.39 19.83
N VAL A 507 -13.72 -2.16 19.33
CA VAL A 507 -15.13 -2.11 19.74
C VAL A 507 -15.69 -3.54 19.76
N PRO A 508 -16.77 -3.83 20.51
CA PRO A 508 -17.30 -5.19 20.63
C PRO A 508 -17.72 -5.82 19.28
N ASP A 509 -18.27 -5.03 18.37
CA ASP A 509 -18.74 -5.47 17.06
C ASP A 509 -17.68 -5.17 16.00
N LEU A 510 -17.06 -6.21 15.44
CA LEU A 510 -16.08 -6.11 14.34
C LEU A 510 -16.65 -5.47 13.07
N LYS A 511 -17.97 -5.54 12.88
CA LYS A 511 -18.64 -4.96 11.71
C LYS A 511 -19.14 -3.54 11.96
N ALA A 512 -18.88 -2.96 13.14
CA ALA A 512 -19.19 -1.56 13.42
C ALA A 512 -18.41 -0.62 12.49
N PHE A 513 -19.05 0.41 12.01
CA PHE A 513 -18.51 1.45 11.13
C PHE A 513 -19.03 2.83 11.49
N ASN A 514 -18.34 3.86 11.08
CA ASN A 514 -18.72 5.25 11.29
C ASN A 514 -19.70 5.73 10.20
N THR A 515 -20.65 6.56 10.57
CA THR A 515 -21.58 7.26 9.68
C THR A 515 -21.59 8.75 10.00
N PHE A 516 -22.16 9.57 9.12
CA PHE A 516 -22.32 11.01 9.40
C PHE A 516 -23.24 11.29 10.61
N ASP A 517 -24.08 10.34 10.99
CA ASP A 517 -24.95 10.45 12.17
C ASP A 517 -24.27 9.88 13.44
N GLU A 518 -23.42 8.87 13.28
CA GLU A 518 -22.63 8.26 14.35
C GLU A 518 -21.12 8.28 14.00
N PRO A 519 -20.47 9.45 13.92
CA PRO A 519 -19.11 9.58 13.38
C PRO A 519 -18.01 9.06 14.31
N ARG A 520 -18.36 8.62 15.51
CA ARG A 520 -17.43 8.16 16.55
C ARG A 520 -17.78 6.76 17.08
N ARG A 521 -18.54 5.96 16.33
CA ARG A 521 -18.89 4.59 16.73
C ARG A 521 -17.66 3.68 16.76
N VAL A 522 -16.74 3.86 15.83
CA VAL A 522 -15.41 3.25 15.82
C VAL A 522 -14.39 4.35 15.95
N ILE A 523 -13.85 4.52 17.14
CA ILE A 523 -12.82 5.52 17.46
C ILE A 523 -11.84 4.94 18.48
N HIS A 524 -10.61 5.37 18.43
CA HIS A 524 -9.61 5.03 19.45
C HIS A 524 -9.98 5.63 20.83
N GLN A 525 -9.51 4.97 21.85
CA GLN A 525 -9.73 5.40 23.23
C GLN A 525 -8.44 5.25 24.05
N PRO A 526 -8.29 6.04 25.13
CA PRO A 526 -7.15 5.87 26.04
C PRO A 526 -7.02 4.44 26.51
N PHE A 527 -5.80 3.94 26.59
CA PHE A 527 -5.47 2.60 27.04
C PHE A 527 -4.49 2.65 28.22
N ALA A 528 -4.72 1.79 29.21
CA ALA A 528 -3.87 1.72 30.39
C ALA A 528 -2.49 1.18 30.02
N ALA A 529 -1.47 2.04 30.09
CA ALA A 529 -0.09 1.64 29.85
C ALA A 529 0.60 1.20 31.15
N PRO A 530 1.53 0.22 31.09
CA PRO A 530 2.41 -0.07 32.21
C PRO A 530 3.37 1.08 32.48
N ALA A 531 3.98 1.11 33.66
CA ALA A 531 5.08 2.04 33.95
C ALA A 531 6.22 1.84 32.94
N ALA A 532 6.80 2.96 32.47
CA ALA A 532 7.90 2.91 31.54
C ALA A 532 9.15 2.29 32.17
N SER A 533 9.71 1.28 31.54
CA SER A 533 10.91 0.57 31.97
C SER A 533 11.51 -0.22 30.79
N SER A 534 12.64 -0.89 31.01
CA SER A 534 13.22 -1.81 30.01
C SER A 534 12.35 -3.03 29.71
N ARG A 535 11.38 -3.34 30.57
CA ARG A 535 10.42 -4.41 30.37
C ARG A 535 9.00 -3.90 30.65
N MET A 536 8.17 -3.84 29.60
CA MET A 536 6.81 -3.32 29.67
C MET A 536 5.82 -4.38 29.24
N SER A 537 4.80 -4.69 30.05
CA SER A 537 3.75 -5.66 29.71
C SER A 537 2.43 -4.95 29.41
N PHE A 538 1.87 -5.24 28.24
CA PHE A 538 0.59 -4.73 27.76
C PHE A 538 -0.41 -5.89 27.63
N LYS A 539 -1.61 -5.71 28.14
CA LYS A 539 -2.72 -6.66 27.98
C LYS A 539 -3.63 -6.18 26.88
N LEU A 540 -3.31 -6.55 25.62
CA LEU A 540 -4.03 -6.10 24.43
C LEU A 540 -5.43 -6.73 24.37
N PRO A 541 -6.51 -5.95 24.29
CA PRO A 541 -7.85 -6.50 24.12
C PRO A 541 -7.94 -7.40 22.87
N PRO A 542 -8.91 -8.32 22.79
CA PRO A 542 -9.15 -9.07 21.56
C PRO A 542 -9.50 -8.10 20.43
N ARG A 543 -9.09 -8.43 19.20
CA ARG A 543 -9.43 -7.64 18.01
C ARG A 543 -9.09 -6.16 18.19
N SER A 544 -7.84 -5.87 18.48
CA SER A 544 -7.40 -4.50 18.78
C SER A 544 -6.14 -4.09 18.02
N TYR A 545 -6.04 -2.81 17.74
CA TYR A 545 -4.82 -2.16 17.30
C TYR A 545 -4.44 -1.10 18.33
N THR A 546 -3.23 -1.18 18.88
CA THR A 546 -2.82 -0.38 20.04
C THR A 546 -1.54 0.36 19.75
N LEU A 547 -1.53 1.66 20.06
CA LEU A 547 -0.36 2.54 20.03
C LEU A 547 0.21 2.71 21.44
N ALA A 548 1.53 2.56 21.58
CA ALA A 548 2.30 3.08 22.70
C ALA A 548 3.33 4.09 22.19
N HIS A 549 3.20 5.35 22.60
CA HIS A 549 4.15 6.42 22.32
C HIS A 549 4.94 6.74 23.59
N LEU A 550 6.26 6.63 23.51
CA LEU A 550 7.16 6.59 24.65
C LEU A 550 8.22 7.68 24.55
N GLY A 551 8.53 8.34 25.68
CA GLY A 551 9.73 9.15 25.81
C GLY A 551 10.87 8.28 26.34
N LEU A 552 12.06 8.44 25.78
CA LEU A 552 13.25 7.68 26.13
C LEU A 552 14.10 8.40 27.18
N ARG A 553 14.99 7.66 27.85
CA ARG A 553 16.07 8.25 28.63
C ARG A 553 17.09 8.83 27.65
N GLY A 554 17.49 10.08 27.91
CA GLY A 554 18.59 10.70 27.18
C GLY A 554 19.94 10.06 27.51
#